data_abc7079772a9ef1366499ce73382ac2d
#
_entry.id   abc7079772a9ef1366499ce73382ac2d
#
_cell.length_a   1.000
_cell.length_b   1.000
_cell.length_c   1.000
_cell.angle_alpha   90.00
_cell.angle_beta   90.00
_cell.angle_gamma   90.00
#
_symmetry.space_group_name_H-M   'P 1'
#
loop_
_entity.id
_entity.type
_entity.pdbx_description
1 polymer ?
#
loop_
_entity_poly.entity_id
_entity_poly.type
_entity_poly.pdbx_seq_one_letter_code
_entity_poly.pdbx_strand_id
1 'polypeptide(L)'
;MTEDEVQMITKFLTDNRDLFAWTAEDMSGIDPRVMCHRLSVCKEAQPVAQKKRRMGEEKRNAAAMEVQKLLEAGFIKEIHYTTWLANVVLVKKNNGQWRMCVDYTDLNKACPKDA
;
A
#
# COMPACT_ATOMS: atom_id res chain seq x y z
N MET A 1 31.72 1.10 5.85
CA MET A 1 31.24 0.87 7.23
C MET A 1 32.12 -0.21 7.87
N THR A 2 32.65 0.06 9.03
CA THR A 2 33.48 -0.91 9.76
C THR A 2 32.62 -1.99 10.42
N GLU A 3 33.24 -3.13 10.75
CA GLU A 3 32.54 -4.21 11.46
C GLU A 3 32.01 -3.76 12.81
N ASP A 4 32.75 -2.93 13.54
CA ASP A 4 32.31 -2.38 14.83
C ASP A 4 31.09 -1.49 14.67
N GLU A 5 31.01 -0.67 13.64
CA GLU A 5 29.84 0.15 13.33
C GLU A 5 28.61 -0.71 13.02
N VAL A 6 28.79 -1.78 12.24
CA VAL A 6 27.71 -2.73 11.93
C VAL A 6 27.18 -3.38 13.21
N GLN A 7 28.07 -3.80 14.11
CA GLN A 7 27.69 -4.40 15.39
C GLN A 7 26.92 -3.41 16.29
N MET A 8 27.36 -2.16 16.34
CA MET A 8 26.68 -1.10 17.12
C MET A 8 25.28 -0.85 16.60
N ILE A 9 25.10 -0.73 15.28
CA ILE A 9 23.80 -0.52 14.66
C ILE A 9 22.89 -1.73 14.89
N THR A 10 23.40 -2.94 14.71
CA THR A 10 22.66 -4.17 14.91
C THR A 10 22.17 -4.30 16.36
N LYS A 11 23.05 -4.00 17.32
CA LYS A 11 22.68 -4.01 18.74
C LYS A 11 21.60 -2.97 19.05
N PHE A 12 21.76 -1.75 18.54
CA PHE A 12 20.78 -0.67 18.72
C PHE A 12 19.41 -1.06 18.19
N LEU A 13 19.35 -1.62 16.99
CA LEU A 13 18.10 -2.07 16.38
C LEU A 13 17.47 -3.23 17.15
N THR A 14 18.29 -4.17 17.63
CA THR A 14 17.82 -5.31 18.42
C THR A 14 17.26 -4.86 19.75
N ASP A 15 17.93 -3.95 20.46
CA ASP A 15 17.50 -3.42 21.75
C ASP A 15 16.20 -2.60 21.63
N ASN A 16 15.94 -2.03 20.46
CA ASN A 16 14.73 -1.23 20.17
C ASN A 16 13.76 -1.93 19.22
N ARG A 17 13.79 -3.26 19.22
CA ARG A 17 12.99 -4.09 18.32
C ARG A 17 11.49 -3.82 18.42
N ASP A 18 11.01 -3.49 19.60
CA ASP A 18 9.61 -3.17 19.88
C ASP A 18 9.11 -1.85 19.25
N LEU A 19 10.04 -1.01 18.80
CA LEU A 19 9.69 0.26 18.13
C LEU A 19 9.35 0.09 16.65
N PHE A 20 9.59 -1.10 16.10
CA PHE A 20 9.38 -1.37 14.67
C PHE A 20 8.12 -2.21 14.45
N ALA A 21 7.43 -1.95 13.35
CA ALA A 21 6.34 -2.78 12.87
C ALA A 21 6.91 -3.95 12.06
N TRP A 22 6.67 -5.18 12.48
CA TRP A 22 7.14 -6.40 11.82
C TRP A 22 6.08 -7.03 10.94
N THR A 23 4.82 -6.75 11.24
CA THR A 23 3.65 -7.21 10.48
C THR A 23 2.75 -6.03 10.17
N ALA A 24 1.83 -6.21 9.23
CA ALA A 24 0.83 -5.18 8.92
C ALA A 24 -0.04 -4.83 10.14
N GLU A 25 -0.31 -5.80 11.01
CA GLU A 25 -1.10 -5.62 12.23
C GLU A 25 -0.42 -4.71 13.25
N ASP A 26 0.92 -4.65 13.24
CA ASP A 26 1.70 -3.78 14.12
C ASP A 26 1.60 -2.29 13.74
N MET A 27 1.07 -1.99 12.56
CA MET A 27 0.91 -0.62 12.06
C MET A 27 -0.50 -0.11 12.38
N SER A 28 -0.72 0.26 13.63
CA SER A 28 -2.04 0.71 14.11
C SER A 28 -2.49 2.07 13.54
N GLY A 29 -1.55 2.86 13.01
CA GLY A 29 -1.84 4.19 12.49
C GLY A 29 -2.17 5.22 13.56
N ILE A 30 -2.68 6.35 13.13
CA ILE A 30 -3.11 7.45 14.00
C ILE A 30 -4.64 7.48 14.01
N ASP A 31 -5.23 7.71 15.20
CA ASP A 31 -6.68 7.86 15.32
C ASP A 31 -7.19 8.98 14.38
N PRO A 32 -8.16 8.69 13.51
CA PRO A 32 -8.72 9.69 12.58
C PRO A 32 -9.24 10.96 13.26
N ARG A 33 -9.60 10.89 14.53
CA ARG A 33 -10.03 12.05 15.32
C ARG A 33 -8.88 13.02 15.62
N VAL A 34 -7.63 12.52 15.62
CA VAL A 34 -6.43 13.34 15.82
C VAL A 34 -6.00 13.97 14.51
N MET A 35 -5.84 13.17 13.47
CA MET A 35 -5.45 13.64 12.14
C MET A 35 -5.88 12.63 11.09
N CYS A 36 -6.42 13.13 9.99
CA CYS A 36 -6.75 12.32 8.83
C CYS A 36 -6.32 13.06 7.57
N HIS A 37 -5.49 12.40 6.76
CA HIS A 37 -5.12 12.93 5.46
C HIS A 37 -6.19 12.60 4.43
N ARG A 38 -6.65 13.61 3.70
CA ARG A 38 -7.61 13.44 2.61
C ARG A 38 -6.96 13.88 1.29
N LEU A 39 -7.21 13.09 0.25
CA LEU A 39 -6.77 13.45 -1.09
C LEU A 39 -7.52 14.70 -1.58
N SER A 40 -6.77 15.66 -2.08
CA SER A 40 -7.32 16.86 -2.72
C SER A 40 -7.52 16.59 -4.20
N VAL A 41 -8.70 16.13 -4.58
CA VAL A 41 -9.04 15.91 -5.97
C VAL A 41 -9.61 17.19 -6.56
N CYS A 42 -9.13 17.60 -7.74
CA CYS A 42 -9.65 18.80 -8.43
C CYS A 42 -11.15 18.64 -8.73
N LYS A 43 -11.93 19.68 -8.46
CA LYS A 43 -13.39 19.63 -8.64
C LYS A 43 -13.80 19.40 -10.09
N GLU A 44 -12.98 19.89 -11.02
CA GLU A 44 -13.21 19.77 -12.46
C GLU A 44 -12.79 18.42 -13.02
N ALA A 45 -12.06 17.61 -12.23
CA ALA A 45 -11.59 16.30 -12.68
C ALA A 45 -12.74 15.31 -12.80
N GLN A 46 -12.81 14.63 -13.94
CA GLN A 46 -13.79 13.57 -14.15
C GLN A 46 -13.26 12.26 -13.56
N PRO A 47 -14.06 11.56 -12.74
CA PRO A 47 -13.67 10.24 -12.26
C PRO A 47 -13.40 9.26 -13.40
N VAL A 48 -12.35 8.46 -13.25
CA VAL A 48 -12.00 7.42 -14.22
C VAL A 48 -12.16 6.05 -13.58
N ALA A 49 -12.98 5.21 -14.18
CA ALA A 49 -13.08 3.80 -13.86
C ALA A 49 -12.29 3.03 -14.92
N GLN A 50 -11.07 2.60 -14.59
CA GLN A 50 -10.22 1.88 -15.54
C GLN A 50 -10.87 0.56 -15.93
N LYS A 51 -10.76 0.21 -17.22
CA LYS A 51 -11.23 -1.08 -17.69
C LYS A 51 -10.40 -2.20 -17.05
N LYS A 52 -11.09 -3.22 -16.55
CA LYS A 52 -10.43 -4.35 -15.91
C LYS A 52 -9.43 -5.02 -16.88
N ARG A 53 -8.17 -5.09 -16.46
CA ARG A 53 -7.13 -5.81 -17.19
C ARG A 53 -7.19 -7.28 -16.86
N ARG A 54 -6.93 -8.12 -17.88
CA ARG A 54 -6.84 -9.56 -17.68
C ARG A 54 -5.54 -9.91 -16.97
N MET A 55 -5.61 -10.81 -16.01
CA MET A 55 -4.46 -11.38 -15.34
C MET A 55 -4.51 -12.89 -15.41
N GLY A 56 -3.33 -13.52 -15.46
CA GLY A 56 -3.22 -14.97 -15.34
C GLY A 56 -3.66 -15.45 -13.96
N GLU A 57 -3.90 -16.74 -13.82
CA GLU A 57 -4.38 -17.35 -12.58
C GLU A 57 -3.42 -17.10 -11.41
N GLU A 58 -2.11 -17.24 -11.63
CA GLU A 58 -1.09 -17.02 -10.60
C GLU A 58 -1.15 -15.60 -10.02
N LYS A 59 -1.27 -14.61 -10.90
CA LYS A 59 -1.39 -13.20 -10.45
C LYS A 59 -2.70 -12.92 -9.74
N ARG A 60 -3.80 -13.50 -10.22
CA ARG A 60 -5.11 -13.36 -9.57
C ARG A 60 -5.09 -13.93 -8.15
N ASN A 61 -4.50 -15.11 -7.99
CA ASN A 61 -4.36 -15.72 -6.67
C ASN A 61 -3.49 -14.89 -5.75
N ALA A 62 -2.37 -14.36 -6.24
CA ALA A 62 -1.49 -13.48 -5.48
C ALA A 62 -2.21 -12.19 -5.04
N ALA A 63 -2.99 -11.59 -5.95
CA ALA A 63 -3.79 -10.41 -5.63
C ALA A 63 -4.87 -10.71 -4.57
N ALA A 64 -5.57 -11.84 -4.71
CA ALA A 64 -6.59 -12.25 -3.74
C ALA A 64 -6.01 -12.46 -2.34
N MET A 65 -4.84 -13.09 -2.23
CA MET A 65 -4.15 -13.29 -0.96
C MET A 65 -3.74 -11.96 -0.33
N GLU A 66 -3.19 -11.05 -1.10
CA GLU A 66 -2.77 -9.74 -0.60
C GLU A 66 -3.98 -8.89 -0.16
N VAL A 67 -5.05 -8.90 -0.92
CA VAL A 67 -6.30 -8.21 -0.57
C VAL A 67 -6.88 -8.76 0.73
N GLN A 68 -6.92 -10.08 0.89
CA GLN A 68 -7.40 -10.71 2.11
C GLN A 68 -6.57 -10.29 3.33
N LYS A 69 -5.27 -10.29 3.18
CA LYS A 69 -4.34 -9.85 4.23
C LYS A 69 -4.58 -8.39 4.64
N LEU A 70 -4.78 -7.50 3.68
CA LEU A 70 -5.04 -6.09 3.94
C LEU A 70 -6.42 -5.86 4.59
N LEU A 71 -7.43 -6.64 4.19
CA LEU A 71 -8.76 -6.60 4.80
C LEU A 71 -8.70 -7.04 6.27
N GLU A 72 -8.03 -8.15 6.56
CA GLU A 72 -7.88 -8.67 7.92
C GLU A 72 -7.10 -7.71 8.82
N ALA A 73 -6.11 -7.01 8.27
CA ALA A 73 -5.33 -6.02 9.00
C ALA A 73 -6.06 -4.67 9.16
N GLY A 74 -7.21 -4.48 8.52
CA GLY A 74 -8.01 -3.26 8.61
C GLY A 74 -7.49 -2.09 7.77
N PHE A 75 -6.56 -2.31 6.83
CA PHE A 75 -6.04 -1.25 5.96
C PHE A 75 -6.98 -0.87 4.84
N ILE A 76 -7.81 -1.79 4.39
CA ILE A 76 -8.77 -1.58 3.33
C ILE A 76 -10.13 -2.10 3.74
N LYS A 77 -11.17 -1.61 3.08
CA LYS A 77 -12.53 -2.12 3.23
C LYS A 77 -13.18 -2.25 1.86
N GLU A 78 -14.12 -3.15 1.75
CA GLU A 78 -14.93 -3.28 0.56
C GLU A 78 -15.94 -2.14 0.46
N ILE A 79 -16.03 -1.53 -0.72
CA ILE A 79 -17.02 -0.50 -1.01
C ILE A 79 -17.73 -0.84 -2.32
N HIS A 80 -18.99 -0.47 -2.41
CA HIS A 80 -19.81 -0.64 -3.60
C HIS A 80 -20.08 0.71 -4.27
N TYR A 81 -20.34 0.70 -5.56
CA TYR A 81 -20.73 1.89 -6.34
C TYR A 81 -19.66 2.99 -6.34
N THR A 82 -18.42 2.61 -6.66
CA THR A 82 -17.32 3.56 -6.75
C THR A 82 -17.30 4.26 -8.12
N THR A 83 -16.91 5.54 -8.12
CA THR A 83 -16.69 6.32 -9.35
C THR A 83 -15.25 6.21 -9.82
N TRP A 84 -14.30 6.13 -8.91
CA TRP A 84 -12.89 5.89 -9.21
C TRP A 84 -12.58 4.41 -9.07
N LEU A 85 -11.97 3.84 -10.10
CA LEU A 85 -11.59 2.43 -10.08
C LEU A 85 -10.23 2.26 -10.76
N ALA A 86 -9.28 1.67 -10.06
CA ALA A 86 -7.93 1.44 -10.56
C ALA A 86 -7.59 -0.05 -10.58
N ASN A 87 -6.79 -0.45 -11.56
CA ASN A 87 -6.27 -1.81 -11.62
C ASN A 87 -5.11 -2.02 -10.66
N VAL A 88 -4.95 -3.23 -10.20
CA VAL A 88 -3.76 -3.66 -9.49
C VAL A 88 -2.75 -4.24 -10.49
N VAL A 89 -1.47 -4.07 -10.18
CA VAL A 89 -0.35 -4.61 -10.96
C VAL A 89 0.48 -5.49 -10.04
N LEU A 90 0.72 -6.73 -10.44
CA LEU A 90 1.51 -7.69 -9.68
C LEU A 90 2.91 -7.79 -10.28
N VAL A 91 3.93 -7.56 -9.45
CA VAL A 91 5.34 -7.65 -9.84
C VAL A 91 6.01 -8.71 -8.98
N LYS A 92 6.74 -9.62 -9.63
CA LYS A 92 7.47 -10.68 -8.92
C LYS A 92 8.80 -10.13 -8.41
N LYS A 93 9.05 -10.32 -7.12
CA LYS A 93 10.34 -9.99 -6.50
C LYS A 93 11.39 -11.06 -6.82
N ASN A 94 12.66 -10.74 -6.62
CA ASN A 94 13.76 -11.69 -6.84
C ASN A 94 13.64 -12.95 -5.97
N ASN A 95 13.02 -12.85 -4.79
CA ASN A 95 12.79 -13.99 -3.90
C ASN A 95 11.56 -14.83 -4.27
N GLY A 96 10.92 -14.55 -5.40
CA GLY A 96 9.74 -15.27 -5.88
C GLY A 96 8.41 -14.78 -5.31
N GLN A 97 8.42 -13.88 -4.34
CA GLN A 97 7.19 -13.31 -3.79
C GLN A 97 6.60 -12.24 -4.71
N TRP A 98 5.29 -12.07 -4.65
CA TRP A 98 4.58 -11.04 -5.41
C TRP A 98 4.49 -9.73 -4.63
N ARG A 99 4.64 -8.62 -5.35
CA ARG A 99 4.32 -7.29 -4.85
C ARG A 99 3.10 -6.79 -5.59
N MET A 100 2.08 -6.37 -4.85
CA MET A 100 0.90 -5.75 -5.42
C MET A 100 1.06 -4.23 -5.39
N CYS A 101 0.85 -3.62 -6.55
CA CYS A 101 0.84 -2.17 -6.71
C CYS A 101 -0.53 -1.76 -7.26
N VAL A 102 -0.90 -0.50 -7.09
CA VAL A 102 -2.14 0.05 -7.64
C VAL A 102 -1.80 1.13 -8.67
N ASP A 103 -2.45 1.08 -9.80
CA ASP A 103 -2.26 2.05 -10.87
C ASP A 103 -3.05 3.34 -10.59
N TYR A 104 -2.42 4.28 -9.91
CA TYR A 104 -3.01 5.58 -9.59
C TYR A 104 -2.76 6.65 -10.64
N THR A 105 -2.41 6.28 -11.87
CA THR A 105 -2.08 7.24 -12.93
C THR A 105 -3.18 8.30 -13.13
N ASP A 106 -4.43 7.86 -13.25
CA ASP A 106 -5.56 8.77 -13.47
C ASP A 106 -5.86 9.61 -12.23
N LEU A 107 -5.83 9.01 -11.05
CA LEU A 107 -6.07 9.72 -9.80
C LEU A 107 -4.97 10.75 -9.53
N ASN A 108 -3.72 10.41 -9.78
CA ASN A 108 -2.59 11.34 -9.61
C ASN A 108 -2.72 12.55 -10.53
N LYS A 109 -3.23 12.37 -11.74
CA LYS A 109 -3.50 13.50 -12.67
C LYS A 109 -4.60 14.42 -12.14
N ALA A 110 -5.55 13.89 -11.39
CA ALA A 110 -6.67 14.65 -10.84
C ALA A 110 -6.31 15.37 -9.53
N CYS A 111 -5.20 15.04 -8.90
CA CYS A 111 -4.74 15.67 -7.66
C CYS A 111 -3.67 16.71 -7.97
N PRO A 112 -3.75 17.94 -7.39
CA PRO A 112 -2.66 18.91 -7.52
C PRO A 112 -1.41 18.38 -6.83
N LYS A 113 -0.27 18.69 -7.38
CA LYS A 113 1.02 18.34 -6.74
C LYS A 113 1.20 19.21 -5.50
N ASP A 114 1.68 18.60 -4.45
CA ASP A 114 2.11 19.36 -3.27
C ASP A 114 3.29 20.26 -3.64
N ALA A 115 3.25 21.44 -3.11
CA ALA A 115 4.30 22.41 -3.35
C ALA A 115 5.62 22.02 -2.66
#